data_9afb307935d2d026075faf29ac0955b2
#
_entry.id   9afb307935d2d026075faf29ac0955b2
#
_cell.length_a   1.000
_cell.length_b   1.000
_cell.length_c   1.000
_cell.angle_alpha   90.00
_cell.angle_beta   90.00
_cell.angle_gamma   90.00
#
_symmetry.space_group_name_H-M   'P 1'
#
loop_
_entity.id
_entity.type
_entity.pdbx_description
1 polymer ?
#
loop_
_entity_poly.entity_id
_entity_poly.type
_entity_poly.pdbx_seq_one_letter_code
_entity_poly.pdbx_strand_id
1 'polypeptide(L)'
;MRIVLAVCVVVLLAGCNRYSFDRQLDHAYEAYERGECETVILLLSKAERNSRSRRYMQPEISLLRGQCLERQALFVDALQTYQFIVTHYPASEYAYRARARMETLRQLRHAVGDAAVKVTPVKP
;
A
#
# COMPACT_ATOMS: atom_id res chain seq x y z
N MET A 1 6.14 2.00 45.44
CA MET A 1 4.78 1.74 44.91
C MET A 1 4.35 2.69 43.80
N ARG A 2 4.43 4.01 43.98
CA ARG A 2 4.03 5.00 42.96
C ARG A 2 4.79 4.87 41.63
N ILE A 3 6.09 4.62 41.64
CA ILE A 3 6.94 4.49 40.45
C ILE A 3 6.62 3.21 39.69
N VAL A 4 6.37 2.10 40.38
CA VAL A 4 6.00 0.81 39.77
C VAL A 4 4.65 0.92 39.07
N LEU A 5 3.68 1.59 39.68
CA LEU A 5 2.38 1.84 39.10
C LEU A 5 2.47 2.70 37.81
N ALA A 6 3.27 3.75 37.83
CA ALA A 6 3.51 4.61 36.66
C ALA A 6 4.17 3.85 35.52
N VAL A 7 5.16 3.00 35.80
CA VAL A 7 5.81 2.14 34.76
C VAL A 7 4.84 1.13 34.18
N CYS A 8 4.00 0.48 34.99
CA CYS A 8 2.98 -0.45 34.50
C CYS A 8 1.95 0.23 33.58
N VAL A 9 1.52 1.44 33.91
CA VAL A 9 0.57 2.20 33.07
C VAL A 9 1.19 2.57 31.72
N VAL A 10 2.46 2.99 31.69
CA VAL A 10 3.16 3.32 30.44
C VAL A 10 3.32 2.10 29.53
N VAL A 11 3.65 0.93 30.11
CA VAL A 11 3.79 -0.33 29.37
C VAL A 11 2.46 -0.79 28.76
N LEU A 12 1.36 -0.65 29.52
CA LEU A 12 0.02 -1.01 29.03
C LEU A 12 -0.44 -0.10 27.87
N LEU A 13 -0.16 1.20 27.94
CA LEU A 13 -0.52 2.16 26.89
C LEU A 13 0.28 1.91 25.58
N ALA A 14 1.55 1.55 25.69
CA ALA A 14 2.38 1.21 24.52
C ALA A 14 1.92 -0.10 23.84
N GLY A 15 1.46 -1.08 24.60
CA GLY A 15 0.94 -2.35 24.09
C GLY A 15 -0.34 -2.21 23.27
N CYS A 16 -1.27 -1.36 23.68
CA CYS A 16 -2.54 -1.16 22.97
C CYS A 16 -2.38 -0.60 21.56
N ASN A 17 -1.42 0.28 21.33
CA ASN A 17 -1.22 0.90 20.01
C ASN A 17 -0.63 -0.09 18.98
N ARG A 18 0.26 -0.99 19.41
CA ARG A 18 0.82 -2.02 18.54
C ARG A 18 -0.25 -3.04 18.10
N TYR A 19 -1.03 -3.52 19.03
CA TYR A 19 -2.12 -4.47 18.77
C TYR A 19 -3.17 -3.90 17.80
N SER A 20 -3.54 -2.64 17.97
CA SER A 20 -4.49 -1.97 17.07
C SER A 20 -3.97 -1.83 15.64
N PHE A 21 -2.68 -1.56 15.45
CA PHE A 21 -2.06 -1.48 14.13
C PHE A 21 -2.07 -2.84 13.42
N ASP A 22 -1.52 -3.87 14.07
CA ASP A 22 -1.37 -5.20 13.49
C ASP A 22 -2.75 -5.75 13.08
N ARG A 23 -3.75 -5.59 13.92
CA ARG A 23 -5.13 -5.98 13.63
C ARG A 23 -5.73 -5.25 12.42
N GLN A 24 -5.45 -3.95 12.26
CA GLN A 24 -5.95 -3.19 11.12
C GLN A 24 -5.28 -3.61 9.82
N LEU A 25 -4.01 -3.95 9.87
CA LEU A 25 -3.27 -4.45 8.71
C LEU A 25 -3.75 -5.85 8.31
N ASP A 26 -3.97 -6.76 9.26
CA ASP A 26 -4.53 -8.09 9.01
C ASP A 26 -5.91 -7.99 8.35
N HIS A 27 -6.80 -7.15 8.88
CA HIS A 27 -8.12 -6.91 8.27
C HIS A 27 -8.02 -6.29 6.87
N ALA A 28 -6.99 -5.47 6.60
CA ALA A 28 -6.76 -4.93 5.27
C ALA A 28 -6.37 -6.03 4.28
N TYR A 29 -5.53 -6.98 4.68
CA TYR A 29 -5.20 -8.14 3.84
C TYR A 29 -6.40 -9.04 3.59
N GLU A 30 -7.21 -9.34 4.60
CA GLU A 30 -8.46 -10.10 4.44
C GLU A 30 -9.43 -9.41 3.46
N ALA A 31 -9.60 -8.10 3.59
CA ALA A 31 -10.43 -7.31 2.67
C ALA A 31 -9.85 -7.31 1.25
N TYR A 32 -8.52 -7.27 1.12
CA TYR A 32 -7.84 -7.37 -0.18
C TYR A 32 -8.11 -8.71 -0.87
N GLU A 33 -8.07 -9.82 -0.13
CA GLU A 33 -8.38 -11.15 -0.66
C GLU A 33 -9.83 -11.24 -1.16
N ARG A 34 -10.77 -10.55 -0.49
CA ARG A 34 -12.17 -10.45 -0.92
C ARG A 34 -12.40 -9.46 -2.07
N GLY A 35 -11.38 -8.70 -2.48
CA GLY A 35 -11.48 -7.69 -3.53
C GLY A 35 -12.12 -6.36 -3.10
N GLU A 36 -12.29 -6.14 -1.79
CA GLU A 36 -12.92 -4.95 -1.20
C GLU A 36 -11.93 -3.78 -1.07
N CYS A 37 -11.43 -3.26 -2.21
CA CYS A 37 -10.34 -2.29 -2.21
C CYS A 37 -10.66 -0.96 -1.51
N GLU A 38 -11.89 -0.51 -1.49
CA GLU A 38 -12.30 0.68 -0.73
C GLU A 38 -12.13 0.45 0.78
N THR A 39 -12.54 -0.71 1.27
CA THR A 39 -12.36 -1.12 2.67
C THR A 39 -10.86 -1.23 3.01
N VAL A 40 -10.06 -1.79 2.11
CA VAL A 40 -8.59 -1.87 2.26
C VAL A 40 -8.00 -0.47 2.45
N ILE A 41 -8.29 0.47 1.57
CA ILE A 41 -7.76 1.84 1.63
C ILE A 41 -8.15 2.53 2.95
N LEU A 42 -9.37 2.32 3.42
CA LEU A 42 -9.84 2.86 4.70
C LEU A 42 -9.06 2.26 5.89
N LEU A 43 -8.89 0.93 5.91
CA LEU A 43 -8.15 0.22 6.96
C LEU A 43 -6.66 0.60 6.97
N LEU A 44 -6.04 0.70 5.80
CA LEU A 44 -4.65 1.16 5.66
C LEU A 44 -4.48 2.60 6.17
N SER A 45 -5.43 3.48 5.91
CA SER A 45 -5.40 4.85 6.42
C SER A 45 -5.50 4.91 7.95
N LYS A 46 -6.24 3.97 8.57
CA LYS A 46 -6.28 3.82 10.04
C LYS A 46 -4.97 3.26 10.58
N ALA A 47 -4.42 2.21 9.94
CA ALA A 47 -3.13 1.63 10.30
C ALA A 47 -2.01 2.67 10.21
N GLU A 48 -1.97 3.47 9.17
CA GLU A 48 -1.00 4.52 8.93
C GLU A 48 -1.00 5.58 10.05
N ARG A 49 -2.17 6.03 10.51
CA ARG A 49 -2.29 6.92 11.68
C ARG A 49 -1.71 6.33 12.95
N ASN A 50 -1.88 5.02 13.14
CA ASN A 50 -1.41 4.30 14.32
C ASN A 50 0.09 3.92 14.23
N SER A 51 0.68 3.98 13.02
CA SER A 51 2.08 3.62 12.76
C SER A 51 3.04 4.80 12.68
N ARG A 52 2.62 6.02 13.01
CA ARG A 52 3.44 7.25 12.86
C ARG A 52 4.84 7.17 13.46
N SER A 53 5.01 6.41 14.53
CA SER A 53 6.32 6.13 15.16
C SER A 53 7.09 4.98 14.50
N ARG A 54 6.48 4.25 13.58
CA ARG A 54 7.03 3.04 12.95
C ARG A 54 7.10 3.22 11.42
N ARG A 55 7.97 4.12 10.98
CA ARG A 55 8.13 4.47 9.56
C ARG A 55 8.49 3.29 8.66
N TYR A 56 9.11 2.25 9.21
CA TYR A 56 9.47 1.04 8.46
C TYR A 56 8.26 0.22 7.99
N MET A 57 7.06 0.45 8.56
CA MET A 57 5.81 -0.19 8.12
C MET A 57 5.18 0.52 6.91
N GLN A 58 5.59 1.74 6.61
CA GLN A 58 5.01 2.55 5.53
C GLN A 58 5.13 1.91 4.15
N PRO A 59 6.26 1.29 3.75
CA PRO A 59 6.36 0.68 2.42
C PRO A 59 5.41 -0.50 2.22
N GLU A 60 5.11 -1.29 3.26
CA GLU A 60 4.11 -2.36 3.20
C GLU A 60 2.70 -1.80 2.98
N ILE A 61 2.30 -0.82 3.80
CA ILE A 61 1.01 -0.12 3.67
C ILE A 61 0.85 0.46 2.26
N SER A 62 1.89 1.12 1.76
CA SER A 62 1.87 1.74 0.45
C SER A 62 1.81 0.71 -0.68
N LEU A 63 2.48 -0.43 -0.55
CA LEU A 63 2.40 -1.49 -1.56
C LEU A 63 0.98 -2.04 -1.70
N LEU A 64 0.34 -2.39 -0.58
CA LEU A 64 -1.02 -2.91 -0.59
C LEU A 64 -2.03 -1.87 -1.13
N ARG A 65 -1.83 -0.58 -0.78
CA ARG A 65 -2.62 0.52 -1.35
C ARG A 65 -2.46 0.60 -2.87
N GLY A 66 -1.23 0.56 -3.38
CA GLY A 66 -0.94 0.58 -4.82
C GLY A 66 -1.60 -0.58 -5.56
N GLN A 67 -1.57 -1.78 -5.00
CA GLN A 67 -2.23 -2.96 -5.58
C GLN A 67 -3.76 -2.81 -5.64
N CYS A 68 -4.38 -2.19 -4.63
CA CYS A 68 -5.80 -1.86 -4.68
C CYS A 68 -6.14 -0.81 -5.73
N LEU A 69 -5.32 0.22 -5.88
CA LEU A 69 -5.48 1.23 -6.93
C LEU A 69 -5.39 0.60 -8.32
N GLU A 70 -4.47 -0.36 -8.53
CA GLU A 70 -4.42 -1.13 -9.78
C GLU A 70 -5.72 -1.90 -10.06
N ARG A 71 -6.27 -2.59 -9.06
CA ARG A 71 -7.54 -3.33 -9.20
C ARG A 71 -8.72 -2.43 -9.56
N GLN A 72 -8.68 -1.19 -9.12
CA GLN A 72 -9.66 -0.15 -9.45
C GLN A 72 -9.38 0.55 -10.79
N ALA A 73 -8.37 0.09 -11.55
CA ALA A 73 -7.90 0.71 -12.80
C ALA A 73 -7.37 2.15 -12.63
N LEU A 74 -7.04 2.55 -11.41
CA LEU A 74 -6.43 3.85 -11.08
C LEU A 74 -4.90 3.76 -11.25
N PHE A 75 -4.46 3.50 -12.48
CA PHE A 75 -3.06 3.15 -12.79
C PHE A 75 -2.08 4.28 -12.52
N VAL A 76 -2.48 5.53 -12.72
CA VAL A 76 -1.64 6.70 -12.46
C VAL A 76 -1.35 6.82 -10.96
N ASP A 77 -2.38 6.69 -10.13
CA ASP A 77 -2.25 6.76 -8.68
C ASP A 77 -1.46 5.56 -8.13
N ALA A 78 -1.66 4.37 -8.70
CA ALA A 78 -0.89 3.19 -8.37
C ALA A 78 0.62 3.40 -8.67
N LEU A 79 0.95 3.91 -9.85
CA LEU A 79 2.34 4.21 -10.24
C LEU A 79 2.99 5.24 -9.32
N GLN A 80 2.28 6.31 -8.94
CA GLN A 80 2.76 7.30 -7.99
C GLN A 80 3.02 6.69 -6.60
N THR A 81 2.13 5.82 -6.16
CA THR A 81 2.26 5.11 -4.88
C THR A 81 3.48 4.18 -4.89
N TYR A 82 3.71 3.44 -5.97
CA TYR A 82 4.90 2.60 -6.11
C TYR A 82 6.19 3.42 -6.22
N GLN A 83 6.16 4.53 -6.95
CA GLN A 83 7.30 5.44 -7.05
C GLN A 83 7.69 6.01 -5.69
N PHE A 84 6.70 6.33 -4.84
CA PHE A 84 6.95 6.76 -3.47
C PHE A 84 7.75 5.70 -2.68
N ILE A 85 7.38 4.41 -2.77
CA ILE A 85 8.10 3.34 -2.08
C ILE A 85 9.55 3.25 -2.58
N VAL A 86 9.75 3.25 -3.89
CA VAL A 86 11.07 3.13 -4.50
C VAL A 86 11.99 4.29 -4.14
N THR A 87 11.43 5.50 -4.01
CA THR A 87 12.19 6.71 -3.71
C THR A 87 12.56 6.82 -2.23
N HIS A 88 11.61 6.52 -1.33
CA HIS A 88 11.79 6.76 0.11
C HIS A 88 12.29 5.53 0.88
N TYR A 89 12.11 4.33 0.33
CA TYR A 89 12.47 3.06 0.97
C TYR A 89 13.20 2.11 0.01
N PRO A 90 14.26 2.58 -0.69
CA PRO A 90 14.87 1.87 -1.82
C PRO A 90 15.45 0.49 -1.45
N ALA A 91 15.83 0.29 -0.19
CA ALA A 91 16.41 -0.96 0.31
C ALA A 91 15.36 -1.95 0.84
N SER A 92 14.07 -1.60 0.85
CA SER A 92 13.02 -2.49 1.34
C SER A 92 12.66 -3.54 0.28
N GLU A 93 12.21 -4.72 0.74
CA GLU A 93 11.63 -5.74 -0.16
C GLU A 93 10.42 -5.21 -0.93
N TYR A 94 9.66 -4.31 -0.32
CA TYR A 94 8.49 -3.68 -0.93
C TYR A 94 8.87 -2.76 -2.09
N ALA A 95 10.06 -2.13 -2.06
CA ALA A 95 10.57 -1.36 -3.20
C ALA A 95 10.90 -2.28 -4.39
N TYR A 96 11.45 -3.46 -4.15
CA TYR A 96 11.67 -4.45 -5.20
C TYR A 96 10.33 -4.88 -5.84
N ARG A 97 9.33 -5.20 -5.04
CA ARG A 97 7.99 -5.58 -5.51
C ARG A 97 7.31 -4.42 -6.25
N ALA A 98 7.44 -3.20 -5.76
CA ALA A 98 6.91 -2.00 -6.41
C ALA A 98 7.53 -1.77 -7.79
N ARG A 99 8.85 -1.94 -7.95
CA ARG A 99 9.52 -1.86 -9.26
C ARG A 99 8.97 -2.87 -10.25
N ALA A 100 8.78 -4.12 -9.82
CA ALA A 100 8.21 -5.16 -10.67
C ALA A 100 6.78 -4.80 -11.13
N ARG A 101 5.93 -4.26 -10.23
CA ARG A 101 4.58 -3.80 -10.61
C ARG A 101 4.60 -2.63 -11.58
N MET A 102 5.48 -1.65 -11.35
CA MET A 102 5.65 -0.50 -12.26
C MET A 102 6.04 -0.95 -13.67
N GLU A 103 6.95 -1.91 -13.78
CA GLU A 103 7.36 -2.46 -15.07
C GLU A 103 6.20 -3.18 -15.78
N THR A 104 5.44 -4.00 -15.06
CA THR A 104 4.24 -4.64 -15.60
C THR A 104 3.24 -3.62 -16.16
N LEU A 105 2.97 -2.54 -15.42
CA LEU A 105 2.05 -1.49 -15.85
C LEU A 105 2.55 -0.72 -17.08
N ARG A 106 3.87 -0.52 -17.20
CA ARG A 106 4.47 0.08 -18.41
C ARG A 106 4.27 -0.81 -19.62
N GLN A 107 4.55 -2.10 -19.50
CA GLN A 107 4.38 -3.07 -20.59
C GLN A 107 2.93 -3.15 -21.04
N LEU A 108 1.96 -3.20 -20.12
CA LEU A 108 0.55 -3.19 -20.45
C LEU A 108 0.13 -1.92 -21.20
N ARG A 109 0.64 -0.75 -20.81
CA ARG A 109 0.37 0.51 -21.49
C ARG A 109 0.94 0.51 -22.91
N HIS A 110 2.13 -0.01 -23.14
CA HIS A 110 2.71 -0.14 -24.48
C HIS A 110 1.90 -1.10 -25.34
N ALA A 111 1.53 -2.26 -24.82
CA ALA A 111 0.71 -3.22 -25.55
C ALA A 111 -0.65 -2.66 -25.99
N VAL A 112 -1.31 -1.88 -25.12
CA VAL A 112 -2.58 -1.20 -25.43
C VAL A 112 -2.36 -0.10 -26.47
N GLY A 113 -1.29 0.67 -26.36
CA GLY A 113 -0.92 1.72 -27.33
C GLY A 113 -0.69 1.13 -28.73
N ASP A 114 0.07 0.06 -28.82
CA ASP A 114 0.36 -0.63 -30.09
C ASP A 114 -0.90 -1.26 -30.71
N ALA A 115 -1.80 -1.82 -29.90
CA ALA A 115 -3.08 -2.35 -30.35
C ALA A 115 -4.00 -1.23 -30.89
N ALA A 116 -4.04 -0.08 -30.25
CA ALA A 116 -4.83 1.07 -30.68
C ALA A 116 -4.34 1.64 -32.04
N VAL A 117 -3.03 1.64 -32.26
CA VAL A 117 -2.42 2.09 -33.54
C VAL A 117 -2.76 1.15 -34.69
N LYS A 118 -2.94 -0.14 -34.44
CA LYS A 118 -3.29 -1.15 -35.46
C LYS A 118 -4.76 -1.12 -35.90
N VAL A 119 -5.65 -0.42 -35.19
CA VAL A 119 -7.10 -0.41 -35.45
C VAL A 119 -7.53 0.72 -36.38
N THR A 120 -6.65 1.62 -36.82
CA THR A 120 -6.99 2.68 -37.76
C THR A 120 -6.38 2.48 -39.16
N PRO A 121 -7.08 1.84 -40.08
CA PRO A 121 -7.14 2.36 -41.42
C PRO A 121 -8.55 2.87 -41.72
N VAL A 122 -8.83 4.12 -41.42
CA VAL A 122 -9.93 4.80 -42.11
C VAL A 122 -9.41 5.15 -43.48
N LYS A 123 -9.83 4.38 -44.46
CA LYS A 123 -9.70 4.77 -45.84
C LYS A 123 -10.89 5.67 -46.20
N PRO A 124 -10.66 6.81 -46.89
CA PRO A 124 -11.71 7.70 -47.34
C PRO A 124 -12.64 7.04 -48.39
#